data_ab42a29fb6fe4fc8ba80caaeaafa1813
#
_entry.id   ab42a29fb6fe4fc8ba80caaeaafa1813
#
_cell.length_a   1.000
_cell.length_b   1.000
_cell.length_c   1.000
_cell.angle_alpha   90.00
_cell.angle_beta   90.00
_cell.angle_gamma   90.00
#
_symmetry.space_group_name_H-M   'P 1'
#
loop_
_entity.id
_entity.type
_entity.pdbx_description
1 polymer ?
#
loop_
_entity_poly.entity_id
_entity_poly.type
_entity_poly.pdbx_seq_one_letter_code
_entity_poly.pdbx_strand_id
1 'polypeptide(L)'
;MSITLSPWFRILKFSFPFVALLIFINACSKKPEFTPDCSGPAKSFATDVSPVFQTSCAINSGCHAAGSGNGPGPLVNYSQIFNAKGAIRPEVATGHMPLNATLTETQKNAILCWIDNGAPNN
;
A
#
# COMPACT_ATOMS: atom_id res chain seq x y z
N MET A 1 72.39 31.61 19.81
CA MET A 1 71.39 32.14 18.90
C MET A 1 70.21 31.20 18.94
N SER A 2 69.19 31.46 19.84
CA SER A 2 68.06 30.58 20.12
C SER A 2 66.89 31.01 19.28
N ILE A 3 66.37 30.12 18.44
CA ILE A 3 65.16 30.36 17.66
C ILE A 3 64.02 29.75 18.43
N THR A 4 63.15 30.59 18.99
CA THR A 4 61.90 30.23 19.63
C THR A 4 60.83 29.95 18.58
N LEU A 5 60.38 28.70 18.44
CA LEU A 5 59.28 28.29 17.60
C LEU A 5 57.96 28.60 18.29
N SER A 6 57.12 29.36 17.62
CA SER A 6 55.80 29.84 18.00
C SER A 6 54.77 28.72 18.26
N PRO A 7 53.88 28.83 19.29
CA PRO A 7 52.91 27.79 19.69
C PRO A 7 51.58 27.87 18.94
N TRP A 8 51.54 28.19 17.66
CA TRP A 8 50.28 28.39 16.91
C TRP A 8 49.77 27.21 16.09
N PHE A 9 50.37 26.01 16.27
CA PHE A 9 50.01 24.84 15.45
C PHE A 9 49.27 23.75 16.22
N ARG A 10 48.46 24.09 17.24
CA ARG A 10 47.75 23.09 18.06
C ARG A 10 46.25 23.22 18.12
N ILE A 11 45.57 23.93 17.22
CA ILE A 11 44.10 24.00 17.21
C ILE A 11 43.62 23.71 15.78
N LEU A 12 43.73 22.45 15.34
CA LEU A 12 42.97 21.98 14.18
C LEU A 12 42.86 20.45 14.15
N LYS A 13 42.39 19.83 15.20
CA LYS A 13 42.18 18.37 15.21
C LYS A 13 40.91 17.90 15.90
N PHE A 14 39.84 18.67 15.95
CA PHE A 14 38.61 18.20 16.59
C PHE A 14 37.33 18.72 15.90
N SER A 15 37.17 18.47 14.63
CA SER A 15 35.88 18.85 14.00
C SER A 15 35.42 17.93 12.88
N PHE A 16 35.81 16.65 12.84
CA PHE A 16 35.42 15.79 11.72
C PHE A 16 34.68 14.47 12.04
N PRO A 17 34.31 14.11 13.26
CA PRO A 17 33.45 12.94 13.42
C PRO A 17 31.96 13.24 13.67
N PHE A 18 31.51 14.51 13.69
CA PHE A 18 30.12 14.81 14.07
C PHE A 18 29.15 15.03 12.91
N VAL A 19 29.63 15.08 11.67
CA VAL A 19 28.77 15.26 10.48
C VAL A 19 28.36 13.93 9.85
N ALA A 20 29.00 12.82 10.20
CA ALA A 20 28.70 11.50 9.61
C ALA A 20 27.51 10.75 10.25
N LEU A 21 26.87 11.29 11.31
CA LEU A 21 25.84 10.57 12.07
C LEU A 21 24.39 10.99 11.75
N LEU A 22 24.13 11.79 10.73
CA LEU A 22 22.79 12.29 10.43
C LEU A 22 22.17 11.76 9.13
N ILE A 23 22.69 10.68 8.54
CA ILE A 23 22.17 10.14 7.26
C ILE A 23 21.40 8.82 7.43
N PHE A 24 21.03 8.45 8.62
CA PHE A 24 20.33 7.18 8.84
C PHE A 24 18.98 7.36 9.48
N ILE A 25 17.98 7.85 8.83
CA ILE A 25 16.59 7.54 9.18
C ILE A 25 15.63 8.00 8.08
N ASN A 26 15.54 7.27 7.00
CA ASN A 26 14.33 7.25 6.19
C ASN A 26 14.19 5.87 5.52
N ALA A 27 14.26 4.81 6.31
CA ALA A 27 13.70 3.53 5.91
C ALA A 27 12.18 3.65 6.05
N CYS A 28 11.49 4.16 5.02
CA CYS A 28 10.07 3.92 4.87
C CYS A 28 9.88 2.40 4.81
N SER A 29 9.49 1.79 5.92
CA SER A 29 8.99 0.41 5.96
C SER A 29 7.70 0.35 5.16
N LYS A 30 7.77 0.18 3.85
CA LYS A 30 6.62 -0.22 3.05
C LYS A 30 6.24 -1.61 3.51
N LYS A 31 4.98 -1.78 3.96
CA LYS A 31 4.42 -3.11 4.16
C LYS A 31 4.64 -3.93 2.88
N PRO A 32 5.06 -5.20 2.99
CA PRO A 32 5.19 -6.04 1.81
C PRO A 32 3.84 -6.12 1.10
N GLU A 33 3.85 -5.77 -0.18
CA GLU A 33 2.68 -5.84 -1.04
C GLU A 33 2.42 -7.30 -1.41
N PHE A 34 1.17 -7.74 -1.32
CA PHE A 34 0.76 -9.07 -1.76
C PHE A 34 0.86 -9.16 -3.28
N THR A 35 1.62 -10.14 -3.77
CA THR A 35 1.72 -10.44 -5.21
C THR A 35 0.68 -11.49 -5.56
N PRO A 36 -0.32 -11.17 -6.42
CA PRO A 36 -1.34 -12.13 -6.77
C PRO A 36 -0.81 -13.25 -7.68
N ASP A 37 -1.30 -14.47 -7.48
CA ASP A 37 -1.13 -15.56 -8.42
C ASP A 37 -2.31 -15.59 -9.41
N CYS A 38 -2.05 -15.17 -10.61
CA CYS A 38 -3.04 -15.11 -11.70
C CYS A 38 -2.82 -16.20 -12.77
N SER A 39 -2.11 -17.28 -12.44
CA SER A 39 -1.82 -18.39 -13.36
C SER A 39 -3.04 -19.28 -13.67
N GLY A 40 -4.10 -19.19 -12.84
CA GLY A 40 -5.34 -19.94 -13.01
C GLY A 40 -6.33 -19.31 -14.00
N PRO A 41 -7.57 -19.82 -14.07
CA PRO A 41 -8.62 -19.27 -14.92
C PRO A 41 -8.87 -17.80 -14.65
N ALA A 42 -9.25 -17.04 -15.69
CA ALA A 42 -9.61 -15.64 -15.58
C ALA A 42 -10.75 -15.45 -14.57
N LYS A 43 -10.64 -14.43 -13.72
CA LYS A 43 -11.64 -14.14 -12.68
C LYS A 43 -12.85 -13.43 -13.27
N SER A 44 -14.04 -13.88 -12.87
CA SER A 44 -15.32 -13.29 -13.24
C SER A 44 -15.75 -12.27 -12.19
N PHE A 45 -16.29 -11.14 -12.65
CA PHE A 45 -16.90 -10.18 -11.73
C PHE A 45 -18.05 -10.79 -10.95
N ALA A 46 -18.98 -11.47 -11.63
CA ALA A 46 -20.20 -11.97 -11.01
C ALA A 46 -19.94 -13.07 -9.98
N THR A 47 -19.04 -14.01 -10.28
CA THR A 47 -18.86 -15.21 -9.45
C THR A 47 -17.68 -15.13 -8.49
N ASP A 48 -16.62 -14.40 -8.83
CA ASP A 48 -15.40 -14.37 -8.01
C ASP A 48 -15.25 -13.07 -7.22
N VAL A 49 -15.59 -11.91 -7.82
CA VAL A 49 -15.28 -10.59 -7.26
C VAL A 49 -16.45 -10.02 -6.46
N SER A 50 -17.64 -9.95 -7.06
CA SER A 50 -18.83 -9.35 -6.42
C SER A 50 -19.14 -9.95 -5.06
N PRO A 51 -19.13 -11.28 -4.84
CA PRO A 51 -19.38 -11.86 -3.53
C PRO A 51 -18.40 -11.40 -2.46
N VAL A 52 -17.12 -11.19 -2.81
CA VAL A 52 -16.10 -10.70 -1.86
C VAL A 52 -16.42 -9.26 -1.45
N PHE A 53 -16.81 -8.40 -2.40
CA PHE A 53 -17.20 -7.02 -2.08
C PHE A 53 -18.42 -6.96 -1.18
N GLN A 54 -19.44 -7.75 -1.46
CA GLN A 54 -20.67 -7.77 -0.66
C GLN A 54 -20.45 -8.24 0.78
N THR A 55 -19.54 -9.19 0.99
CA THR A 55 -19.32 -9.80 2.31
C THR A 55 -18.19 -9.13 3.12
N SER A 56 -17.28 -8.42 2.47
CA SER A 56 -16.06 -7.92 3.14
C SER A 56 -15.87 -6.41 3.00
N CYS A 57 -16.46 -5.75 2.01
CA CYS A 57 -16.24 -4.33 1.73
C CYS A 57 -17.54 -3.51 1.91
N ALA A 58 -18.65 -3.96 1.36
CA ALA A 58 -19.93 -3.25 1.33
C ALA A 58 -20.89 -3.71 2.45
N ILE A 59 -20.39 -3.98 3.65
CA ILE A 59 -21.15 -4.56 4.76
C ILE A 59 -22.09 -3.56 5.45
N ASN A 60 -21.77 -2.27 5.44
CA ASN A 60 -22.59 -1.19 5.98
C ASN A 60 -22.16 0.17 5.41
N SER A 61 -22.88 1.25 5.72
CA SER A 61 -22.58 2.62 5.25
C SER A 61 -21.33 3.23 5.86
N GLY A 62 -20.85 2.72 6.99
CA GLY A 62 -19.55 3.08 7.57
C GLY A 62 -18.35 2.41 6.85
N CYS A 63 -18.65 1.44 5.97
CA CYS A 63 -17.69 0.84 5.03
C CYS A 63 -18.00 1.33 3.61
N HIS A 64 -18.38 0.44 2.67
CA HIS A 64 -18.64 0.78 1.27
C HIS A 64 -20.05 0.33 0.79
N ALA A 65 -21.02 0.19 1.69
CA ALA A 65 -22.40 -0.05 1.30
C ALA A 65 -23.06 1.21 0.73
N ALA A 66 -24.29 1.09 0.27
CA ALA A 66 -25.08 2.21 -0.23
C ALA A 66 -25.11 3.37 0.78
N GLY A 67 -24.89 4.60 0.30
CA GLY A 67 -24.85 5.80 1.13
C GLY A 67 -23.51 6.06 1.82
N SER A 68 -22.49 5.24 1.60
CA SER A 68 -21.16 5.50 2.15
C SER A 68 -20.54 6.78 1.59
N GLY A 69 -20.04 7.64 2.51
CA GLY A 69 -19.20 8.81 2.19
C GLY A 69 -17.71 8.54 2.30
N ASN A 70 -17.30 7.33 2.69
CA ASN A 70 -15.88 6.98 2.79
C ASN A 70 -15.30 6.75 1.39
N GLY A 71 -14.09 7.23 1.16
CA GLY A 71 -13.42 7.04 -0.12
C GLY A 71 -13.18 5.55 -0.43
N PRO A 72 -13.43 5.12 -1.64
CA PRO A 72 -13.91 5.81 -2.85
C PRO A 72 -15.44 5.90 -2.99
N GLY A 73 -16.21 5.76 -1.93
CA GLY A 73 -17.67 5.74 -1.92
C GLY A 73 -18.24 4.33 -1.90
N PRO A 74 -19.52 4.17 -2.31
CA PRO A 74 -20.17 2.87 -2.36
C PRO A 74 -19.51 1.93 -3.37
N LEU A 75 -19.40 0.65 -3.01
CA LEU A 75 -18.84 -0.42 -3.84
C LEU A 75 -19.82 -1.60 -3.94
N VAL A 76 -21.06 -1.29 -4.34
CA VAL A 76 -22.18 -2.26 -4.33
C VAL A 76 -22.51 -2.83 -5.71
N ASN A 77 -21.96 -2.30 -6.78
CA ASN A 77 -22.19 -2.78 -8.14
C ASN A 77 -20.94 -2.68 -9.01
N TYR A 78 -20.99 -3.32 -10.20
CA TYR A 78 -19.89 -3.36 -11.13
C TYR A 78 -19.32 -1.95 -11.46
N SER A 79 -20.19 -1.02 -11.83
CA SER A 79 -19.76 0.31 -12.27
C SER A 79 -18.97 1.06 -11.19
N GLN A 80 -19.42 1.00 -9.95
CA GLN A 80 -18.75 1.63 -8.81
C GLN A 80 -17.38 0.99 -8.55
N ILE A 81 -17.33 -0.34 -8.52
CA ILE A 81 -16.09 -1.09 -8.27
C ILE A 81 -15.10 -0.89 -9.43
N PHE A 82 -15.58 -0.93 -10.68
CA PHE A 82 -14.77 -0.68 -11.87
C PHE A 82 -14.16 0.72 -11.85
N ASN A 83 -14.94 1.76 -11.55
CA ASN A 83 -14.44 3.13 -11.48
C ASN A 83 -13.44 3.34 -10.36
N ALA A 84 -13.57 2.59 -9.26
CA ALA A 84 -12.69 2.66 -8.09
C ALA A 84 -11.48 1.71 -8.16
N LYS A 85 -11.33 0.87 -9.18
CA LYS A 85 -10.32 -0.20 -9.25
C LYS A 85 -8.89 0.25 -9.02
N GLY A 86 -8.55 1.46 -9.48
CA GLY A 86 -7.22 2.04 -9.29
C GLY A 86 -6.91 2.36 -7.81
N ALA A 87 -7.91 2.75 -7.02
CA ALA A 87 -7.79 2.95 -5.58
C ALA A 87 -7.88 1.61 -4.82
N ILE A 88 -8.72 0.70 -5.27
CA ILE A 88 -8.93 -0.61 -4.62
C ILE A 88 -7.64 -1.45 -4.66
N ARG A 89 -6.96 -1.48 -5.80
CA ARG A 89 -5.81 -2.37 -6.02
C ARG A 89 -4.73 -2.24 -4.94
N PRO A 90 -4.15 -1.06 -4.67
CA PRO A 90 -3.11 -0.91 -3.66
C PRO A 90 -3.63 -1.20 -2.24
N GLU A 91 -4.86 -0.84 -1.92
CA GLU A 91 -5.44 -1.05 -0.59
C GLU A 91 -5.64 -2.53 -0.27
N VAL A 92 -6.04 -3.33 -1.26
CA VAL A 92 -6.15 -4.79 -1.13
C VAL A 92 -4.77 -5.45 -1.10
N ALA A 93 -3.86 -5.02 -1.97
CA ALA A 93 -2.53 -5.61 -2.07
C ALA A 93 -1.68 -5.37 -0.81
N THR A 94 -1.80 -4.21 -0.18
CA THR A 94 -1.10 -3.88 1.08
C THR A 94 -1.83 -4.38 2.33
N GLY A 95 -3.08 -4.85 2.18
CA GLY A 95 -3.91 -5.28 3.30
C GLY A 95 -4.37 -4.13 4.20
N HIS A 96 -4.42 -2.89 3.68
CA HIS A 96 -5.07 -1.77 4.36
C HIS A 96 -6.58 -1.94 4.41
N MET A 97 -7.16 -2.49 3.36
CA MET A 97 -8.59 -2.81 3.31
C MET A 97 -8.80 -4.33 3.16
N PRO A 98 -9.85 -4.83 3.83
CA PRO A 98 -10.80 -4.18 4.74
C PRO A 98 -10.18 -3.85 6.10
N LEU A 99 -10.61 -2.74 6.75
CA LEU A 99 -10.02 -2.23 8.00
C LEU A 99 -10.12 -3.20 9.19
N ASN A 100 -11.22 -3.92 9.30
CA ASN A 100 -11.54 -4.76 10.46
C ASN A 100 -11.61 -6.25 10.12
N ALA A 101 -11.07 -6.66 8.97
CA ALA A 101 -11.04 -8.05 8.52
C ALA A 101 -9.79 -8.29 7.67
N THR A 102 -9.50 -9.56 7.41
CA THR A 102 -8.40 -9.95 6.52
C THR A 102 -8.97 -10.80 5.39
N LEU A 103 -8.70 -10.41 4.15
CA LEU A 103 -9.01 -11.22 2.98
C LEU A 103 -8.09 -12.43 2.93
N THR A 104 -8.64 -13.58 2.58
CA THR A 104 -7.85 -14.77 2.25
C THR A 104 -7.04 -14.53 0.97
N GLU A 105 -6.00 -15.33 0.73
CA GLU A 105 -5.23 -15.26 -0.52
C GLU A 105 -6.12 -15.47 -1.75
N THR A 106 -7.09 -16.41 -1.67
CA THR A 106 -8.07 -16.64 -2.74
C THR A 106 -8.90 -15.39 -3.05
N GLN A 107 -9.36 -14.68 -2.01
CA GLN A 107 -10.13 -13.44 -2.19
C GLN A 107 -9.28 -12.30 -2.75
N LYS A 108 -8.02 -12.17 -2.29
CA LYS A 108 -7.06 -11.21 -2.86
C LYS A 108 -6.77 -11.52 -4.32
N ASN A 109 -6.49 -12.76 -4.65
CA ASN A 109 -6.28 -13.21 -6.03
C ASN A 109 -7.51 -12.92 -6.91
N ALA A 110 -8.73 -13.16 -6.40
CA ALA A 110 -9.96 -12.86 -7.14
C ALA A 110 -10.03 -11.38 -7.54
N ILE A 111 -9.83 -10.48 -6.59
CA ILE A 111 -9.91 -9.03 -6.83
C ILE A 111 -8.74 -8.54 -7.69
N LEU A 112 -7.51 -8.87 -7.31
CA LEU A 112 -6.32 -8.31 -7.94
C LEU A 112 -6.13 -8.84 -9.35
N CYS A 113 -6.32 -10.14 -9.59
CA CYS A 113 -6.24 -10.71 -10.93
C CYS A 113 -7.35 -10.21 -11.85
N TRP A 114 -8.57 -10.00 -11.33
CA TRP A 114 -9.65 -9.40 -12.10
C TRP A 114 -9.29 -7.96 -12.53
N ILE A 115 -8.76 -7.15 -11.63
CA ILE A 115 -8.30 -5.78 -11.93
C ILE A 115 -7.18 -5.81 -12.97
N ASP A 116 -6.17 -6.64 -12.77
CA ASP A 116 -4.99 -6.73 -13.63
C ASP A 116 -5.32 -7.26 -15.04
N ASN A 117 -6.40 -8.04 -15.17
CA ASN A 117 -6.94 -8.50 -16.45
C ASN A 117 -7.94 -7.51 -17.11
N GLY A 118 -7.96 -6.25 -16.67
CA GLY A 118 -8.80 -5.21 -17.28
C GLY A 118 -10.20 -5.07 -16.68
N ALA A 119 -10.50 -5.79 -15.59
CA ALA A 119 -11.74 -5.69 -14.84
C ALA A 119 -13.00 -5.89 -15.69
N PRO A 120 -13.14 -7.01 -16.43
CA PRO A 120 -14.29 -7.25 -17.28
C PRO A 120 -15.62 -7.41 -16.49
N ASN A 121 -16.72 -7.01 -17.12
CA ASN A 121 -18.08 -7.25 -16.57
C ASN A 121 -18.60 -8.60 -17.10
N ASN A 122 -18.28 -9.67 -16.42
CA ASN A 122 -18.58 -11.05 -16.85
C ASN A 122 -19.12 -11.91 -15.70
#